data_a0e0c11f92bd7e880c239944c1c7289d
#
_entry.id   a0e0c11f92bd7e880c239944c1c7289d
#
_cell.length_a   1.000
_cell.length_b   1.000
_cell.length_c   1.000
_cell.angle_alpha   90.00
_cell.angle_beta   90.00
_cell.angle_gamma   90.00
#
_symmetry.space_group_name_H-M   'P 1'
#
loop_
_entity.id
_entity.type
_entity.pdbx_description
1 polymer ?
#
loop_
_entity_poly.entity_id
_entity_poly.type
_entity_poly.pdbx_seq_one_letter_code
_entity_poly.pdbx_strand_id
1 'polypeptide(L)'
;MRTASLIMLSGLFVQVAHADEIRHATFPNAMLGTWAETAEQCAAKDKTNIVIEPAKYRDGGGDCAVRWIVETAGSDGVNYAVHSLCISASLPEKTQTKDIIVRPLGPDRAAMGQSFDDLKDYQRCP
;
A
#
# COMPACT_ATOMS: atom_id res chain seq x y z
N MET A 1 30.52 -54.16 32.60
CA MET A 1 30.79 -53.14 31.58
C MET A 1 29.45 -52.64 31.03
N ARG A 2 29.05 -51.48 31.46
CA ARG A 2 27.78 -50.87 31.02
C ARG A 2 28.10 -49.70 30.04
N THR A 3 27.85 -49.92 28.78
CA THR A 3 27.97 -48.90 27.73
C THR A 3 26.71 -48.01 27.76
N ALA A 4 26.88 -46.75 28.13
CA ALA A 4 25.83 -45.75 28.06
C ALA A 4 25.83 -45.16 26.64
N SER A 5 24.74 -45.39 25.88
CA SER A 5 24.48 -44.71 24.59
C SER A 5 23.91 -43.33 24.84
N LEU A 6 24.67 -42.30 24.46
CA LEU A 6 24.19 -40.92 24.42
C LEU A 6 23.38 -40.73 23.12
N ILE A 7 22.09 -40.52 23.26
CA ILE A 7 21.23 -40.11 22.15
C ILE A 7 21.27 -38.58 22.07
N MET A 8 21.98 -38.06 21.05
CA MET A 8 21.90 -36.62 20.72
C MET A 8 20.59 -36.36 20.00
N LEU A 9 19.70 -35.64 20.67
CA LEU A 9 18.49 -35.07 20.05
C LEU A 9 18.91 -33.80 19.30
N SER A 10 19.05 -33.90 17.98
CA SER A 10 19.21 -32.72 17.13
C SER A 10 17.85 -32.05 16.98
N GLY A 11 17.64 -30.96 17.74
CA GLY A 11 16.46 -30.11 17.58
C GLY A 11 16.52 -29.34 16.25
N LEU A 12 15.64 -29.70 15.32
CA LEU A 12 15.40 -28.87 14.14
C LEU A 12 14.73 -27.55 14.59
N PHE A 13 15.50 -26.48 14.60
CA PHE A 13 14.91 -25.13 14.67
C PHE A 13 14.29 -24.83 13.32
N VAL A 14 12.97 -24.94 13.23
CA VAL A 14 12.22 -24.39 12.09
C VAL A 14 12.22 -22.87 12.25
N GLN A 15 13.08 -22.20 11.50
CA GLN A 15 13.02 -20.75 11.38
C GLN A 15 11.81 -20.41 10.52
N VAL A 16 10.77 -19.85 11.14
CA VAL A 16 9.65 -19.27 10.41
C VAL A 16 10.18 -17.97 9.80
N ALA A 17 10.36 -17.95 8.48
CA ALA A 17 10.67 -16.73 7.75
C ALA A 17 9.42 -15.82 7.80
N HIS A 18 9.47 -14.78 8.61
CA HIS A 18 8.50 -13.70 8.56
C HIS A 18 8.81 -12.84 7.33
N ALA A 19 7.80 -12.58 6.46
CA ALA A 19 7.91 -11.56 5.44
C ALA A 19 8.22 -10.23 6.13
N ASP A 20 9.31 -9.57 5.74
CA ASP A 20 9.72 -8.31 6.33
C ASP A 20 8.67 -7.24 6.02
N GLU A 21 7.94 -6.82 7.04
CA GLU A 21 7.01 -5.71 6.97
C GLU A 21 7.73 -4.45 7.47
N ILE A 22 7.69 -3.40 6.66
CA ILE A 22 8.23 -2.09 7.02
C ILE A 22 7.07 -1.13 7.18
N ARG A 23 7.00 -0.46 8.33
CA ARG A 23 5.96 0.53 8.60
C ARG A 23 6.48 1.94 8.32
N HIS A 24 5.68 2.71 7.59
CA HIS A 24 5.95 4.10 7.25
C HIS A 24 4.84 5.01 7.80
N ALA A 25 5.19 6.22 8.19
CA ALA A 25 4.23 7.26 8.59
C ALA A 25 3.69 8.02 7.38
N THR A 26 4.45 8.07 6.28
CA THR A 26 4.15 8.85 5.08
C THR A 26 4.40 8.02 3.82
N PHE A 27 3.81 8.47 2.71
CA PHE A 27 4.10 7.89 1.40
C PHE A 27 5.57 8.09 1.01
N PRO A 28 6.18 7.10 0.33
CA PRO A 28 7.47 7.30 -0.31
C PRO A 28 7.40 8.44 -1.34
N ASN A 29 8.50 9.18 -1.48
CA ASN A 29 8.55 10.30 -2.43
C ASN A 29 8.20 9.91 -3.87
N ALA A 30 8.53 8.69 -4.27
CA ALA A 30 8.21 8.16 -5.60
C ALA A 30 6.70 8.05 -5.88
N MET A 31 5.87 8.07 -4.84
CA MET A 31 4.41 7.95 -4.96
C MET A 31 3.70 9.29 -4.97
N LEU A 32 4.39 10.39 -4.64
CA LEU A 32 3.78 11.71 -4.55
C LEU A 32 3.36 12.24 -5.91
N GLY A 33 2.24 12.93 -5.98
CA GLY A 33 1.75 13.58 -7.19
C GLY A 33 0.32 13.17 -7.54
N THR A 34 -0.07 13.46 -8.77
CA THR A 34 -1.40 13.16 -9.31
C THR A 34 -1.33 11.95 -10.21
N TRP A 35 -2.27 11.04 -10.02
CA TRP A 35 -2.37 9.80 -10.76
C TRP A 35 -3.76 9.66 -11.38
N ALA A 36 -3.82 9.22 -12.63
CA ALA A 36 -5.07 9.04 -13.36
C ALA A 36 -5.07 7.72 -14.13
N GLU A 37 -6.24 7.19 -14.42
CA GLU A 37 -6.38 5.98 -15.24
C GLU A 37 -6.02 6.23 -16.70
N THR A 38 -6.25 7.46 -17.19
CA THR A 38 -5.97 7.84 -18.58
C THR A 38 -5.29 9.22 -18.67
N ALA A 39 -4.62 9.46 -19.80
CA ALA A 39 -4.00 10.75 -20.07
C ALA A 39 -5.06 11.89 -20.19
N GLU A 40 -6.22 11.57 -20.72
CA GLU A 40 -7.34 12.50 -20.84
C GLU A 40 -7.84 12.98 -19.48
N GLN A 41 -7.90 12.06 -18.50
CA GLN A 41 -8.27 12.41 -17.13
C GLN A 41 -7.23 13.31 -16.46
N CYS A 42 -5.95 13.12 -16.75
CA CYS A 42 -4.90 14.03 -16.30
C CYS A 42 -5.13 15.45 -16.83
N ALA A 43 -5.35 15.58 -18.15
CA ALA A 43 -5.56 16.87 -18.82
C ALA A 43 -6.85 17.56 -18.34
N ALA A 44 -7.90 16.80 -18.11
CA ALA A 44 -9.19 17.30 -17.64
C ALA A 44 -9.21 17.65 -16.14
N LYS A 45 -8.15 17.29 -15.39
CA LYS A 45 -8.10 17.41 -13.92
C LYS A 45 -9.33 16.75 -13.27
N ASP A 46 -9.61 15.53 -13.71
CA ASP A 46 -10.78 14.77 -13.31
C ASP A 46 -10.81 14.56 -11.78
N LYS A 47 -12.00 14.62 -11.20
CA LYS A 47 -12.19 14.42 -9.76
C LYS A 47 -11.85 13.00 -9.29
N THR A 48 -11.87 12.04 -10.20
CA THR A 48 -11.50 10.64 -9.91
C THR A 48 -9.99 10.42 -9.86
N ASN A 49 -9.20 11.42 -10.26
CA ASN A 49 -7.76 11.37 -10.13
C ASN A 49 -7.36 11.25 -8.66
N ILE A 50 -6.32 10.47 -8.41
CA ILE A 50 -5.77 10.30 -7.08
C ILE A 50 -4.63 11.29 -6.89
N VAL A 51 -4.74 12.14 -5.88
CA VAL A 51 -3.67 13.09 -5.51
C VAL A 51 -3.03 12.62 -4.23
N ILE A 52 -1.74 12.27 -4.30
CA ILE A 52 -0.98 11.73 -3.17
C ILE A 52 0.01 12.78 -2.68
N GLU A 53 -0.10 13.10 -1.40
CA GLU A 53 0.81 13.95 -0.64
C GLU A 53 1.48 13.12 0.47
N PRO A 54 2.51 13.59 1.17
CA PRO A 54 3.22 12.76 2.12
C PRO A 54 2.33 12.09 3.19
N ALA A 55 1.38 12.80 3.76
CA ALA A 55 0.56 12.31 4.87
C ALA A 55 -0.94 12.24 4.55
N LYS A 56 -1.33 12.47 3.31
CA LYS A 56 -2.73 12.45 2.90
C LYS A 56 -2.88 12.13 1.42
N TYR A 57 -4.06 11.67 1.05
CA TYR A 57 -4.41 11.53 -0.36
C TYR A 57 -5.88 11.90 -0.55
N ARG A 58 -6.21 12.23 -1.78
CA ARG A 58 -7.57 12.50 -2.21
C ARG A 58 -7.90 11.66 -3.43
N ASP A 59 -9.10 11.11 -3.43
CA ASP A 59 -9.69 10.45 -4.59
C ASP A 59 -11.11 10.99 -4.82
N GLY A 60 -11.86 10.40 -5.76
CA GLY A 60 -13.23 10.81 -6.04
C GLY A 60 -14.20 10.67 -4.85
N GLY A 61 -13.83 9.91 -3.83
CA GLY A 61 -14.64 9.69 -2.64
C GLY A 61 -14.41 10.71 -1.52
N GLY A 62 -13.34 11.47 -1.55
CA GLY A 62 -13.02 12.48 -0.52
C GLY A 62 -11.56 12.55 -0.14
N ASP A 63 -11.30 13.23 0.97
CA ASP A 63 -9.96 13.45 1.52
C ASP A 63 -9.65 12.44 2.61
N CYS A 64 -8.45 11.88 2.55
CA CYS A 64 -7.99 10.84 3.48
C CYS A 64 -6.68 11.24 4.16
N ALA A 65 -6.64 11.15 5.48
CA ALA A 65 -5.43 11.30 6.27
C ALA A 65 -4.78 9.94 6.47
N VAL A 66 -3.50 9.82 6.14
CA VAL A 66 -2.74 8.58 6.36
C VAL A 66 -2.51 8.37 7.85
N ARG A 67 -2.87 7.17 8.33
CA ARG A 67 -2.59 6.74 9.71
C ARG A 67 -1.24 6.04 9.79
N TRP A 68 -1.03 5.06 8.95
CA TRP A 68 0.24 4.36 8.73
C TRP A 68 0.21 3.61 7.40
N ILE A 69 1.37 3.25 6.92
CA ILE A 69 1.55 2.49 5.68
C ILE A 69 2.40 1.28 6.01
N VAL A 70 2.00 0.11 5.53
CA VAL A 70 2.77 -1.13 5.65
C VAL A 70 3.32 -1.49 4.27
N GLU A 71 4.64 -1.55 4.18
CA GLU A 71 5.35 -2.02 2.99
C GLU A 71 5.63 -3.51 3.12
N THR A 72 5.24 -4.29 2.13
CA THR A 72 5.52 -5.72 2.03
C THR A 72 6.18 -6.03 0.69
N ALA A 73 7.19 -6.91 0.71
CA ALA A 73 7.80 -7.42 -0.51
C ALA A 73 7.24 -8.82 -0.79
N GLY A 74 6.72 -9.02 -1.99
CA GLY A 74 6.20 -10.30 -2.45
C GLY A 74 6.74 -10.68 -3.81
N SER A 75 6.28 -11.83 -4.35
CA SER A 75 6.65 -12.29 -5.68
C SER A 75 6.23 -11.31 -6.79
N ASP A 76 5.17 -10.52 -6.54
CA ASP A 76 4.65 -9.51 -7.47
C ASP A 76 5.29 -8.13 -7.29
N GLY A 77 6.31 -8.01 -6.44
CA GLY A 77 6.99 -6.76 -6.14
C GLY A 77 6.59 -6.19 -4.78
N VAL A 78 6.84 -4.89 -4.61
CA VAL A 78 6.54 -4.17 -3.38
C VAL A 78 5.09 -3.70 -3.38
N ASN A 79 4.39 -3.90 -2.27
CA ASN A 79 3.05 -3.40 -2.04
C ASN A 79 3.04 -2.48 -0.82
N TYR A 80 2.29 -1.39 -0.92
CA TYR A 80 2.02 -0.49 0.19
C TYR A 80 0.56 -0.60 0.58
N ALA A 81 0.27 -1.09 1.78
CA ALA A 81 -1.07 -1.07 2.35
C ALA A 81 -1.22 0.22 3.17
N VAL A 82 -2.06 1.13 2.70
CA VAL A 82 -2.24 2.45 3.28
C VAL A 82 -3.50 2.42 4.15
N HIS A 83 -3.31 2.61 5.44
CA HIS A 83 -4.41 2.72 6.41
C HIS A 83 -4.70 4.19 6.67
N SER A 84 -5.93 4.59 6.42
CA SER A 84 -6.31 6.00 6.46
C SER A 84 -7.65 6.25 7.12
N LEU A 85 -7.86 7.50 7.52
CA LEU A 85 -9.13 8.03 7.98
C LEU A 85 -9.61 9.06 6.97
N CYS A 86 -10.77 8.79 6.38
CA CYS A 86 -11.30 9.58 5.28
C CYS A 86 -12.54 10.36 5.68
N ILE A 87 -12.69 11.55 5.08
CA ILE A 87 -13.90 12.36 5.12
C ILE A 87 -14.55 12.25 3.75
N SER A 88 -15.77 11.74 3.70
CA SER A 88 -16.51 11.62 2.45
C SER A 88 -16.90 13.01 1.92
N ALA A 89 -16.76 13.21 0.60
CA ALA A 89 -17.23 14.43 -0.06
C ALA A 89 -18.75 14.63 0.06
N SER A 90 -19.52 13.53 0.11
CA SER A 90 -20.99 13.56 0.25
C SER A 90 -21.47 13.66 1.70
N LEU A 91 -20.66 13.25 2.67
CA LEU A 91 -20.97 13.25 4.10
C LEU A 91 -19.78 13.79 4.91
N PRO A 92 -19.46 15.10 4.82
CA PRO A 92 -18.25 15.65 5.44
C PRO A 92 -18.23 15.58 6.98
N GLU A 93 -19.35 15.30 7.61
CA GLU A 93 -19.48 15.15 9.06
C GLU A 93 -19.05 13.78 9.57
N LYS A 94 -18.93 12.78 8.68
CA LYS A 94 -18.58 11.41 9.03
C LYS A 94 -17.18 11.07 8.57
N THR A 95 -16.40 10.56 9.50
CA THR A 95 -15.10 9.97 9.19
C THR A 95 -15.23 8.45 9.06
N GLN A 96 -14.49 7.86 8.13
CA GLN A 96 -14.47 6.42 7.91
C GLN A 96 -13.03 5.96 7.77
N THR A 97 -12.73 4.79 8.32
CA THR A 97 -11.46 4.12 8.02
C THR A 97 -11.51 3.59 6.60
N LYS A 98 -10.43 3.75 5.86
CA LYS A 98 -10.30 3.24 4.50
C LYS A 98 -8.89 2.72 4.28
N ASP A 99 -8.81 1.58 3.63
CA ASP A 99 -7.54 0.98 3.24
C ASP A 99 -7.43 1.02 1.72
N ILE A 100 -6.27 1.40 1.23
CA ILE A 100 -5.92 1.25 -0.17
C ILE A 100 -4.59 0.52 -0.30
N ILE A 101 -4.46 -0.21 -1.40
CA ILE A 101 -3.22 -0.87 -1.78
C ILE A 101 -2.63 -0.09 -2.95
N VAL A 102 -1.34 0.20 -2.85
CA VAL A 102 -0.56 0.84 -3.91
C VAL A 102 0.60 -0.08 -4.28
N ARG A 103 0.64 -0.48 -5.54
CA ARG A 103 1.72 -1.29 -6.10
C ARG A 103 2.44 -0.50 -7.18
N PRO A 104 3.66 -0.01 -6.94
CA PRO A 104 4.44 0.63 -7.99
C PRO A 104 4.75 -0.35 -9.13
N LEU A 105 4.54 0.08 -10.37
CA LEU A 105 4.84 -0.68 -11.58
C LEU A 105 5.97 -0.05 -12.40
N GLY A 106 6.61 0.96 -11.84
CA GLY A 106 7.64 1.77 -12.46
C GLY A 106 7.54 3.21 -11.98
N PRO A 107 8.39 4.14 -12.47
CA PRO A 107 8.41 5.53 -11.98
C PRO A 107 7.11 6.29 -12.27
N ASP A 108 6.40 5.96 -13.37
CA ASP A 108 5.23 6.69 -13.83
C ASP A 108 3.95 5.85 -13.89
N ARG A 109 3.99 4.65 -13.34
CA ARG A 109 2.84 3.73 -13.31
C ARG A 109 2.70 3.06 -11.95
N ALA A 110 1.46 2.86 -11.53
CA ALA A 110 1.13 2.13 -10.31
C ALA A 110 -0.24 1.44 -10.46
N ALA A 111 -0.41 0.34 -9.74
CA ALA A 111 -1.73 -0.26 -9.57
C ALA A 111 -2.25 0.13 -8.18
N MET A 112 -3.50 0.57 -8.11
CA MET A 112 -4.12 1.03 -6.87
C MET A 112 -5.55 0.52 -6.75
N GLY A 113 -5.98 0.23 -5.54
CA GLY A 113 -7.34 -0.20 -5.25
C GLY A 113 -7.56 -0.48 -3.77
N GLN A 114 -8.78 -0.83 -3.41
CA GLN A 114 -9.13 -1.14 -2.02
C GLN A 114 -8.77 -2.58 -1.62
N SER A 115 -8.57 -3.44 -2.58
CA SER A 115 -8.15 -4.83 -2.38
C SER A 115 -7.28 -5.30 -3.53
N PHE A 116 -6.58 -6.42 -3.35
CA PHE A 116 -5.75 -6.99 -4.42
C PHE A 116 -6.56 -7.43 -5.65
N ASP A 117 -7.85 -7.74 -5.47
CA ASP A 117 -8.73 -8.15 -6.57
C ASP A 117 -9.26 -6.94 -7.37
N ASP A 118 -9.15 -5.74 -6.83
CA ASP A 118 -9.72 -4.51 -7.41
C ASP A 118 -8.64 -3.51 -7.85
N LEU A 119 -7.40 -3.95 -8.04
CA LEU A 119 -6.33 -3.08 -8.48
C LEU A 119 -6.56 -2.62 -9.93
N LYS A 120 -6.49 -1.31 -10.15
CA LYS A 120 -6.54 -0.67 -11.46
C LYS A 120 -5.21 0.01 -11.77
N ASP A 121 -4.86 0.06 -13.04
CA ASP A 121 -3.65 0.73 -13.48
C ASP A 121 -3.85 2.23 -13.56
N TYR A 122 -2.89 2.95 -12.99
CA TYR A 122 -2.81 4.40 -13.01
C TYR A 122 -1.49 4.84 -13.61
N GLN A 123 -1.53 6.00 -14.25
CA GLN A 123 -0.35 6.68 -14.75
C GLN A 123 -0.16 7.99 -13.99
N ARG A 124 1.09 8.40 -13.82
CA ARG A 124 1.42 9.71 -13.25
C ARG A 124 1.03 10.81 -14.22
N CYS A 125 0.34 11.81 -13.73
CA CYS A 125 0.08 13.03 -14.50
C CYS A 125 1.33 13.93 -14.54
N PRO A 126 1.59 14.58 -15.69
CA PRO A 126 2.70 15.52 -15.81
C PRO A 126 2.54 16.74 -14.89
#